data_fc07d4bedc1a8c38179bc5a115402192
#
_entry.id   fc07d4bedc1a8c38179bc5a115402192
#
_cell.length_a   1.000
_cell.length_b   1.000
_cell.length_c   1.000
_cell.angle_alpha   90.00
_cell.angle_beta   90.00
_cell.angle_gamma   90.00
#
_symmetry.space_group_name_H-M   'P 1'
#
loop_
_entity.id
_entity.type
_entity.pdbx_description
1 polymer ?
#
loop_
_entity_poly.entity_id
_entity_poly.type
_entity_poly.pdbx_seq_one_letter_code
_entity_poly.pdbx_strand_id
1 'polypeptide(L)'
;KNGFFQHCFYTDYKPNSSGIDHINPLIKKIKPLSIIKIKANLIFRDVDTINCGYHNDNKSSSAYTAIFFLTNCNSITTLMLGDKKLNVESKENRFLVFKSCVKHKVIYPNDIHKRYVINFNFFE
;
A
#
# COMPACT_ATOMS: atom_id res chain seq x y z
N LYS A 1 8.14 -19.86 3.28
CA LYS A 1 8.00 -18.68 2.45
C LYS A 1 7.15 -17.61 3.09
N ASN A 2 7.43 -16.41 2.77
CA ASN A 2 6.73 -15.25 3.32
C ASN A 2 5.30 -15.25 2.84
N GLY A 3 4.34 -15.38 3.72
CA GLY A 3 2.95 -15.32 3.34
C GLY A 3 2.59 -13.95 2.78
N PHE A 4 2.47 -13.86 1.46
CA PHE A 4 2.16 -12.61 0.77
C PHE A 4 1.19 -12.92 -0.36
N PHE A 5 0.01 -12.34 -0.29
CA PHE A 5 -1.03 -12.50 -1.31
C PHE A 5 -1.53 -11.16 -1.77
N GLN A 6 -1.93 -11.10 -3.03
CA GLN A 6 -2.49 -9.90 -3.64
C GLN A 6 -3.80 -10.21 -4.33
N HIS A 7 -4.73 -9.25 -4.27
CA HIS A 7 -5.93 -9.25 -5.09
C HIS A 7 -5.95 -7.93 -5.87
N CYS A 8 -6.02 -8.01 -7.19
CA CYS A 8 -6.00 -6.84 -8.04
C CYS A 8 -7.43 -6.41 -8.38
N PHE A 9 -7.81 -5.19 -7.97
CA PHE A 9 -9.12 -4.61 -8.26
C PHE A 9 -9.15 -3.86 -9.58
N TYR A 10 -8.03 -3.28 -9.98
CA TYR A 10 -7.95 -2.41 -11.14
C TYR A 10 -6.55 -2.48 -11.73
N THR A 11 -6.46 -2.70 -13.02
CA THR A 11 -5.19 -2.70 -13.76
C THR A 11 -5.49 -2.51 -15.24
N ASP A 12 -4.49 -2.09 -16.02
CA ASP A 12 -4.60 -1.91 -17.46
C ASP A 12 -5.79 -1.02 -17.85
N TYR A 13 -6.00 0.06 -17.08
CA TYR A 13 -7.03 1.09 -17.30
C TYR A 13 -8.47 0.58 -17.22
N LYS A 14 -8.71 -0.51 -16.52
CA LYS A 14 -10.06 -1.03 -16.33
C LYS A 14 -10.20 -1.80 -15.01
N PRO A 15 -11.43 -1.89 -14.48
CA PRO A 15 -11.69 -2.77 -13.34
C PRO A 15 -11.36 -4.22 -13.69
N ASN A 16 -10.69 -4.88 -12.77
CA ASN A 16 -10.25 -6.26 -12.93
C ASN A 16 -11.09 -7.24 -12.10
N SER A 17 -11.91 -6.72 -11.22
CA SER A 17 -12.70 -7.50 -10.27
C SER A 17 -13.97 -6.75 -9.92
N SER A 18 -15.08 -7.47 -9.73
CA SER A 18 -16.34 -6.87 -9.25
C SER A 18 -16.19 -6.27 -7.85
N GLY A 19 -15.18 -6.69 -7.10
CA GLY A 19 -14.88 -6.11 -5.79
C GLY A 19 -14.54 -4.64 -5.82
N ILE A 20 -14.27 -4.07 -7.01
CA ILE A 20 -14.02 -2.63 -7.17
C ILE A 20 -15.17 -1.79 -6.59
N ASP A 21 -16.39 -2.30 -6.61
CA ASP A 21 -17.55 -1.58 -6.09
C ASP A 21 -17.42 -1.30 -4.59
N HIS A 22 -16.77 -2.18 -3.85
CA HIS A 22 -16.50 -1.99 -2.43
C HIS A 22 -15.39 -0.97 -2.17
N ILE A 23 -14.58 -0.70 -3.18
CA ILE A 23 -13.42 0.22 -3.09
C ILE A 23 -13.82 1.65 -3.51
N ASN A 24 -14.94 1.81 -4.22
CA ASN A 24 -15.37 3.11 -4.72
C ASN A 24 -15.41 4.22 -3.66
N PRO A 25 -15.86 3.99 -2.42
CA PRO A 25 -15.82 5.05 -1.41
C PRO A 25 -14.41 5.58 -1.14
N LEU A 26 -13.40 4.72 -1.21
CA LEU A 26 -12.01 5.13 -1.03
C LEU A 26 -11.49 5.90 -2.25
N ILE A 27 -11.85 5.46 -3.46
CA ILE A 27 -11.51 6.15 -4.69
C ILE A 27 -12.08 7.56 -4.66
N LYS A 28 -13.31 7.73 -4.21
CA LYS A 28 -13.95 9.03 -4.08
C LYS A 28 -13.22 9.95 -3.12
N LYS A 29 -12.59 9.41 -2.10
CA LYS A 29 -11.79 10.19 -1.15
C LYS A 29 -10.49 10.68 -1.79
N ILE A 30 -9.84 9.82 -2.58
CA ILE A 30 -8.58 10.13 -3.23
C ILE A 30 -8.80 11.13 -4.38
N LYS A 31 -9.91 11.02 -5.10
CA LYS A 31 -10.26 11.85 -6.27
C LYS A 31 -9.15 11.85 -7.32
N PRO A 32 -8.74 10.68 -7.81
CA PRO A 32 -7.65 10.62 -8.78
C PRO A 32 -8.09 11.15 -10.14
N LEU A 33 -7.14 11.73 -10.87
CA LEU A 33 -7.37 12.08 -12.27
C LEU A 33 -7.49 10.82 -13.12
N SER A 34 -6.60 9.87 -12.90
CA SER A 34 -6.70 8.54 -13.49
C SER A 34 -6.03 7.51 -12.59
N ILE A 35 -6.50 6.28 -12.69
CA ILE A 35 -6.02 5.17 -11.85
C ILE A 35 -5.06 4.33 -12.66
N ILE A 36 -3.92 4.00 -12.05
CA ILE A 36 -2.93 3.09 -12.62
C ILE A 36 -3.22 1.67 -12.17
N LYS A 37 -3.32 1.45 -10.87
CA LYS A 37 -3.54 0.12 -10.29
C LYS A 37 -4.15 0.26 -8.90
N ILE A 38 -5.01 -0.68 -8.55
CA ILE A 38 -5.51 -0.83 -7.17
C ILE A 38 -5.43 -2.30 -6.82
N LYS A 39 -4.77 -2.59 -5.70
CA LYS A 39 -4.64 -3.98 -5.23
C LYS A 39 -4.71 -4.04 -3.71
N ALA A 40 -5.30 -5.11 -3.21
CA ALA A 40 -5.20 -5.44 -1.79
C ALA A 40 -3.98 -6.32 -1.58
N ASN A 41 -3.25 -6.05 -0.52
CA ASN A 41 -2.12 -6.87 -0.11
C ASN A 41 -2.42 -7.49 1.25
N LEU A 42 -2.19 -8.79 1.34
CA LEU A 42 -2.25 -9.53 2.59
C LEU A 42 -0.87 -10.06 2.89
N ILE A 43 -0.31 -9.70 4.03
CA ILE A 43 0.92 -10.31 4.51
C ILE A 43 0.68 -11.00 5.84
N PHE A 44 1.36 -12.12 6.02
CA PHE A 44 1.24 -12.92 7.24
C PHE A 44 2.32 -12.51 8.23
N ARG A 45 2.04 -12.85 9.49
CA ARG A 45 2.96 -12.71 10.58
C ARG A 45 4.30 -13.35 10.25
N ASP A 46 5.37 -12.69 10.64
CA ASP A 46 6.69 -13.26 10.55
C ASP A 46 7.42 -13.10 11.88
N VAL A 47 7.91 -14.22 12.42
CA VAL A 47 8.61 -14.23 13.70
C VAL A 47 10.00 -13.59 13.59
N ASP A 48 10.58 -13.60 12.39
CA ASP A 48 11.93 -13.10 12.18
C ASP A 48 11.95 -11.66 11.67
N THR A 49 10.83 -10.99 11.67
CA THR A 49 10.70 -9.59 11.26
C THR A 49 11.29 -9.34 9.88
N ILE A 50 10.66 -9.92 8.86
CA ILE A 50 11.12 -9.77 7.48
C ILE A 50 11.05 -8.32 7.02
N ASN A 51 12.13 -7.91 6.39
CA ASN A 51 12.32 -6.59 5.83
C ASN A 51 12.46 -6.75 4.31
N CYS A 52 11.47 -6.31 3.55
CA CYS A 52 11.41 -6.53 2.11
C CYS A 52 12.22 -5.54 1.28
N GLY A 53 13.12 -4.79 1.87
CA GLY A 53 13.95 -3.85 1.12
C GLY A 53 13.17 -2.68 0.51
N TYR A 54 13.89 -1.63 0.16
CA TYR A 54 13.30 -0.44 -0.44
C TYR A 54 12.96 -0.65 -1.90
N HIS A 55 11.80 -0.13 -2.31
CA HIS A 55 11.38 -0.10 -3.71
C HIS A 55 10.54 1.15 -3.95
N ASN A 56 10.34 1.48 -5.22
CA ASN A 56 9.35 2.48 -5.61
C ASN A 56 8.30 1.81 -6.51
N ASP A 57 7.08 2.34 -6.49
CA ASP A 57 5.99 1.77 -7.27
C ASP A 57 6.00 2.26 -8.71
N ASN A 58 6.45 3.49 -8.92
CA ASN A 58 6.50 4.11 -10.24
C ASN A 58 7.58 5.18 -10.21
N LYS A 59 8.36 5.27 -11.26
CA LYS A 59 9.45 6.25 -11.35
C LYS A 59 8.98 7.66 -11.72
N SER A 60 7.74 7.79 -12.19
CA SER A 60 7.18 9.08 -12.56
C SER A 60 6.98 9.96 -11.33
N SER A 61 7.41 11.21 -11.41
CA SER A 61 7.16 12.20 -10.35
C SER A 61 5.70 12.67 -10.32
N SER A 62 4.90 12.30 -11.33
CA SER A 62 3.48 12.66 -11.41
C SER A 62 2.56 11.60 -10.83
N ALA A 63 3.06 10.41 -10.57
CA ALA A 63 2.27 9.32 -10.01
C ALA A 63 2.31 9.34 -8.48
N TYR A 64 1.20 8.96 -7.87
CA TYR A 64 1.05 8.91 -6.42
C TYR A 64 0.72 7.49 -5.99
N THR A 65 1.13 7.15 -4.78
CA THR A 65 0.76 5.94 -4.05
C THR A 65 -0.05 6.35 -2.84
N ALA A 66 -1.19 5.70 -2.65
CA ALA A 66 -1.96 5.79 -1.41
C ALA A 66 -2.07 4.39 -0.81
N ILE A 67 -1.77 4.28 0.46
CA ILE A 67 -1.94 3.03 1.22
C ILE A 67 -3.04 3.25 2.23
N PHE A 68 -4.09 2.46 2.12
CA PHE A 68 -5.16 2.46 3.11
C PHE A 68 -4.98 1.26 4.02
N PHE A 69 -4.73 1.53 5.30
CA PHE A 69 -4.46 0.50 6.30
C PHE A 69 -5.77 -0.04 6.87
N LEU A 70 -5.89 -1.35 6.93
CA LEU A 70 -7.07 -2.03 7.46
C LEU A 70 -6.81 -2.73 8.79
N THR A 71 -5.57 -2.74 9.26
CA THR A 71 -5.17 -3.54 10.41
C THR A 71 -4.32 -2.74 11.37
N ASN A 72 -4.64 -2.85 12.67
CA ASN A 72 -3.78 -2.34 13.74
C ASN A 72 -2.72 -3.40 14.07
N CYS A 73 -1.45 -3.08 13.87
CA CYS A 73 -0.37 -4.01 14.20
C CYS A 73 0.97 -3.26 14.26
N ASN A 74 2.03 -3.95 14.63
CA ASN A 74 3.35 -3.36 14.76
C ASN A 74 4.15 -3.33 13.45
N SER A 75 3.52 -3.65 12.33
CA SER A 75 4.14 -3.47 11.02
C SER A 75 4.44 -1.99 10.79
N ILE A 76 5.59 -1.71 10.18
CA ILE A 76 6.03 -0.35 9.89
C ILE A 76 6.24 -0.20 8.39
N THR A 77 5.67 0.85 7.83
CA THR A 77 5.99 1.30 6.46
C THR A 77 6.96 2.46 6.59
N THR A 78 8.14 2.32 6.01
CA THR A 78 9.18 3.34 6.06
C THR A 78 9.32 4.00 4.71
N LEU A 79 9.22 5.33 4.68
CA LEU A 79 9.45 6.15 3.49
C LEU A 79 10.83 6.79 3.58
N MET A 80 11.55 6.81 2.48
CA MET A 80 12.85 7.49 2.37
C MET A 80 12.63 8.87 1.76
N LEU A 81 12.70 9.90 2.58
CA LEU A 81 12.48 11.29 2.18
C LEU A 81 13.82 12.03 2.17
N GLY A 82 14.54 11.93 1.05
CA GLY A 82 15.91 12.45 0.98
C GLY A 82 16.83 11.64 1.89
N ASP A 83 17.44 12.29 2.85
CA ASP A 83 18.30 11.66 3.86
C ASP A 83 17.54 11.30 5.16
N LYS A 84 16.25 11.54 5.19
CA LYS A 84 15.41 11.26 6.35
C LYS A 84 14.50 10.08 6.09
N LYS A 85 14.13 9.39 7.18
CA LYS A 85 13.18 8.27 7.14
C LYS A 85 11.92 8.65 7.90
N LEU A 86 10.77 8.37 7.31
CA LEU A 86 9.49 8.48 7.98
C LEU A 86 8.93 7.09 8.21
N ASN A 87 8.72 6.74 9.47
CA ASN A 87 8.14 5.46 9.86
C ASN A 87 6.67 5.63 10.17
N VAL A 88 5.83 4.85 9.51
CA VAL A 88 4.37 4.92 9.67
C VAL A 88 3.87 3.58 10.17
N GLU A 89 3.21 3.61 11.33
CA GLU A 89 2.60 2.41 11.90
C GLU A 89 1.33 2.01 11.17
N SER A 90 1.05 0.72 11.13
CA SER A 90 -0.19 0.19 10.58
C SER A 90 -1.33 0.45 11.58
N LYS A 91 -2.22 1.36 11.21
CA LYS A 91 -3.41 1.74 11.99
C LYS A 91 -4.62 1.67 11.07
N GLU A 92 -5.65 0.96 11.48
CA GLU A 92 -6.87 0.86 10.68
C GLU A 92 -7.43 2.25 10.36
N ASN A 93 -8.00 2.38 9.19
CA ASN A 93 -8.63 3.60 8.70
C ASN A 93 -7.63 4.76 8.45
N ARG A 94 -6.35 4.48 8.33
CA ARG A 94 -5.32 5.47 8.01
C ARG A 94 -5.04 5.43 6.51
N PHE A 95 -4.99 6.61 5.87
CA PHE A 95 -4.42 6.77 4.54
C PHE A 95 -3.03 7.37 4.64
N LEU A 96 -2.09 6.77 3.92
CA LEU A 96 -0.75 7.32 3.72
C LEU A 96 -0.59 7.59 2.22
N VAL A 97 -0.36 8.85 1.86
CA VAL A 97 -0.25 9.26 0.46
C VAL A 97 1.12 9.88 0.21
N PHE A 98 1.79 9.42 -0.82
CA PHE A 98 3.11 9.93 -1.19
C PHE A 98 3.35 9.74 -2.69
N LYS A 99 4.36 10.42 -3.22
CA LYS A 99 4.74 10.24 -4.63
C LYS A 99 5.28 8.83 -4.85
N SER A 100 4.83 8.17 -5.91
CA SER A 100 5.20 6.77 -6.19
C SER A 100 6.69 6.57 -6.41
N CYS A 101 7.42 7.62 -6.78
CA CYS A 101 8.87 7.55 -6.95
C CYS A 101 9.64 7.53 -5.62
N VAL A 102 8.97 7.78 -4.50
CA VAL A 102 9.59 7.70 -3.17
C VAL A 102 9.86 6.25 -2.82
N LYS A 103 11.10 5.95 -2.46
CA LYS A 103 11.46 4.61 -2.01
C LYS A 103 10.86 4.32 -0.65
N HIS A 104 10.29 3.13 -0.52
CA HIS A 104 9.64 2.71 0.71
C HIS A 104 9.77 1.21 0.90
N LYS A 105 9.60 0.77 2.14
CA LYS A 105 9.65 -0.64 2.50
C LYS A 105 8.66 -0.93 3.61
N VAL A 106 8.36 -2.21 3.78
CA VAL A 106 7.46 -2.70 4.84
C VAL A 106 8.22 -3.68 5.72
N ILE A 107 8.09 -3.51 7.02
CA ILE A 107 8.54 -4.49 8.00
C ILE A 107 7.30 -5.30 8.39
N TYR A 108 7.37 -6.61 8.24
CA TYR A 108 6.25 -7.50 8.49
C TYR A 108 5.87 -7.50 9.98
N PRO A 109 4.58 -7.68 10.29
CA PRO A 109 4.15 -7.71 11.69
C PRO A 109 4.57 -9.01 12.37
N ASN A 110 4.73 -8.95 13.68
CA ASN A 110 4.92 -10.16 14.50
C ASN A 110 3.93 -10.27 15.66
N ASP A 111 3.04 -9.29 15.80
CA ASP A 111 2.02 -9.24 16.86
C ASP A 111 0.61 -9.58 16.37
N ILE A 112 0.44 -9.89 15.10
CA ILE A 112 -0.84 -10.25 14.50
C ILE A 112 -0.61 -11.25 13.37
N HIS A 113 -1.58 -12.14 13.12
CA HIS A 113 -1.44 -13.17 12.10
C HIS A 113 -1.46 -12.63 10.68
N LYS A 114 -2.31 -11.63 10.42
CA LYS A 114 -2.56 -11.12 9.06
C LYS A 114 -2.63 -9.60 9.09
N ARG A 115 -2.01 -8.98 8.10
CA ARG A 115 -2.08 -7.55 7.88
C ARG A 115 -2.63 -7.29 6.50
N TYR A 116 -3.63 -6.43 6.41
CA TYR A 116 -4.28 -6.05 5.15
C TYR A 116 -4.06 -4.58 4.87
N VAL A 117 -3.76 -4.27 3.63
CA VAL A 117 -3.75 -2.90 3.12
C VAL A 117 -4.33 -2.89 1.72
N ILE A 118 -4.81 -1.73 1.29
CA ILE A 118 -5.21 -1.50 -0.10
C ILE A 118 -4.27 -0.44 -0.65
N ASN A 119 -3.58 -0.78 -1.74
CA ASN A 119 -2.65 0.11 -2.42
C ASN A 119 -3.30 0.69 -3.66
N PHE A 120 -3.19 2.00 -3.80
CA PHE A 120 -3.65 2.75 -4.96
C PHE A 120 -2.46 3.40 -5.63
N ASN A 121 -2.30 3.19 -6.93
CA ASN A 121 -1.36 3.96 -7.74
C ASN A 121 -2.19 4.76 -8.74
N PHE A 122 -1.95 6.05 -8.81
CA PHE A 122 -2.81 6.94 -9.58
C PHE A 122 -2.09 8.22 -9.98
N PHE A 123 -2.68 8.95 -10.92
CA PHE A 123 -2.26 10.30 -11.26
C PHE A 123 -3.23 11.31 -10.65
N GLU A 124 -2.69 12.38 -10.16
CA GLU A 124 -3.46 13.47 -9.58
C GLU A 124 -3.69 14.59 -10.59
#